data_573bc2d2c2159827afa28c032c0b59a1
#
_entry.id   573bc2d2c2159827afa28c032c0b59a1
#
_cell.length_a   1.000
_cell.length_b   1.000
_cell.length_c   1.000
_cell.angle_alpha   90.00
_cell.angle_beta   90.00
_cell.angle_gamma   90.00
#
_symmetry.space_group_name_H-M   'P 1'
#
loop_
_entity.id
_entity.type
_entity.pdbx_description
1 polymer ?
#
loop_
_entity_poly.entity_id
_entity_poly.type
_entity_poly.pdbx_seq_one_letter_code
_entity_poly.pdbx_strand_id
1 'polypeptide(L)'
;RILLAVCGQSPQIITETLYALLKEKQFIPTEIQVLATEKGQRLIQEKLLDPSAGAFHTLLKDLSAPAIKFDASCIRVLKTRNGTPINDLRTAEELTGAGDCILNVIRSYTNQPDCELHVSMSGGRKTMGFYAGYAMTLFGRPCDSMSHILIDADFEFIPDFFYPEQPQKTLNGRNGVTLQAKNCGVYLTSVPFLLLRSKLDERLLTDTMSLAAVIHA
;
A
#
# COMPACT_ATOMS: atom_id res chain seq x y z
N ARG A 1 7.06 12.98 -2.63
CA ARG A 1 5.77 12.29 -2.77
C ARG A 1 5.93 10.82 -2.45
N ILE A 2 5.26 10.36 -1.41
CA ILE A 2 5.34 8.98 -0.93
C ILE A 2 4.03 8.25 -1.23
N LEU A 3 4.10 7.13 -1.96
CA LEU A 3 3.03 6.14 -2.01
C LEU A 3 3.26 5.13 -0.88
N LEU A 4 2.38 5.13 0.12
CA LEU A 4 2.39 4.16 1.21
C LEU A 4 1.32 3.10 0.94
N ALA A 5 1.73 1.84 0.84
CA ALA A 5 0.82 0.71 0.68
C ALA A 5 0.85 -0.23 1.89
N VAL A 6 -0.27 -0.86 2.19
CA VAL A 6 -0.33 -2.00 3.11
C VAL A 6 -0.39 -3.29 2.29
N CYS A 7 0.39 -4.32 2.64
CA CYS A 7 0.46 -5.53 1.83
C CYS A 7 0.47 -6.81 2.70
N GLY A 8 -0.44 -7.73 2.38
CA GLY A 8 -0.47 -9.08 2.90
C GLY A 8 0.14 -10.06 1.91
N GLN A 9 -0.71 -10.79 1.19
CA GLN A 9 -0.29 -11.86 0.27
C GLN A 9 -0.48 -11.51 -1.22
N SER A 10 -0.95 -10.32 -1.54
CA SER A 10 -1.22 -9.87 -2.91
C SER A 10 -0.36 -8.65 -3.24
N PRO A 11 0.91 -8.85 -3.66
CA PRO A 11 1.80 -7.75 -3.99
C PRO A 11 1.33 -6.97 -5.23
N GLN A 12 0.50 -7.55 -6.08
CA GLN A 12 -0.05 -6.98 -7.30
C GLN A 12 -0.69 -5.61 -7.07
N ILE A 13 -1.35 -5.42 -5.93
CA ILE A 13 -2.03 -4.16 -5.60
C ILE A 13 -1.09 -2.94 -5.65
N ILE A 14 0.20 -3.16 -5.43
CA ILE A 14 1.20 -2.09 -5.47
C ILE A 14 1.41 -1.63 -6.92
N THR A 15 1.57 -2.56 -7.85
CA THR A 15 1.73 -2.26 -9.28
C THR A 15 0.44 -1.80 -9.94
N GLU A 16 -0.71 -2.34 -9.55
CA GLU A 16 -2.03 -1.90 -9.99
C GLU A 16 -2.30 -0.44 -9.57
N THR A 17 -2.03 -0.12 -8.28
CA THR A 17 -2.16 1.26 -7.76
C THR A 17 -1.20 2.21 -8.48
N LEU A 18 0.07 1.81 -8.61
CA LEU A 18 1.08 2.63 -9.29
C LEU A 18 0.72 2.87 -10.76
N TYR A 19 0.25 1.82 -11.47
CA TYR A 19 -0.21 1.92 -12.85
C TYR A 19 -1.30 2.98 -12.99
N ALA A 20 -2.34 2.91 -12.15
CA ALA A 20 -3.45 3.86 -12.18
C ALA A 20 -2.99 5.30 -11.88
N LEU A 21 -2.18 5.50 -10.84
CA LEU A 21 -1.64 6.82 -10.50
C LEU A 21 -0.80 7.43 -11.63
N LEU A 22 0.02 6.62 -12.30
CA LEU A 22 0.82 7.08 -13.45
C LEU A 22 -0.04 7.43 -14.66
N LYS A 23 -1.12 6.67 -14.92
CA LYS A 23 -2.05 6.95 -16.01
C LYS A 23 -2.87 8.21 -15.76
N GLU A 24 -3.36 8.42 -14.55
CA GLU A 24 -4.15 9.59 -14.17
C GLU A 24 -3.31 10.86 -14.01
N LYS A 25 -2.00 10.74 -13.78
CA LYS A 25 -1.03 11.84 -13.59
C LYS A 25 -1.37 12.83 -12.46
N GLN A 26 -2.30 12.49 -11.58
CA GLN A 26 -2.68 13.32 -10.45
C GLN A 26 -1.65 13.26 -9.32
N PHE A 27 -1.09 12.06 -9.08
CA PHE A 27 -0.06 11.83 -8.08
C PHE A 27 1.02 10.91 -8.65
N ILE A 28 2.20 11.45 -8.91
CA ILE A 28 3.36 10.64 -9.33
C ILE A 28 4.29 10.52 -8.13
N PRO A 29 4.41 9.32 -7.52
CA PRO A 29 5.27 9.13 -6.37
C PRO A 29 6.75 9.22 -6.77
N THR A 30 7.57 9.75 -5.87
CA THR A 30 9.04 9.69 -5.97
C THR A 30 9.60 8.47 -5.24
N GLU A 31 8.81 7.94 -4.29
CA GLU A 31 9.18 6.78 -3.49
C GLU A 31 7.93 5.96 -3.13
N ILE A 32 8.06 4.64 -3.11
CA ILE A 32 7.05 3.72 -2.60
C ILE A 32 7.53 3.14 -1.28
N GLN A 33 6.68 3.17 -0.27
CA GLN A 33 6.90 2.55 1.02
C GLN A 33 5.80 1.51 1.28
N VAL A 34 6.17 0.36 1.83
CA VAL A 34 5.21 -0.72 2.07
C VAL A 34 5.28 -1.21 3.50
N LEU A 35 4.12 -1.29 4.15
CA LEU A 35 3.93 -2.00 5.40
C LEU A 35 3.42 -3.39 5.09
N ALA A 36 4.26 -4.40 5.25
CA ALA A 36 3.96 -5.75 4.83
C ALA A 36 3.98 -6.75 5.98
N THR A 37 3.22 -7.84 5.84
CA THR A 37 3.50 -9.05 6.61
C THR A 37 4.83 -9.66 6.14
N GLU A 38 5.44 -10.54 6.94
CA GLU A 38 6.67 -11.22 6.55
C GLU A 38 6.50 -12.01 5.24
N LYS A 39 5.36 -12.66 5.06
CA LYS A 39 5.03 -13.32 3.80
C LYS A 39 4.86 -12.33 2.65
N GLY A 40 4.24 -11.19 2.90
CA GLY A 40 4.10 -10.12 1.92
C GLY A 40 5.44 -9.55 1.48
N GLN A 41 6.37 -9.32 2.41
CA GLN A 41 7.72 -8.88 2.07
C GLN A 41 8.41 -9.83 1.08
N ARG A 42 8.36 -11.14 1.38
CA ARG A 42 8.96 -12.16 0.47
C ARG A 42 8.37 -12.11 -0.93
N LEU A 43 7.03 -12.05 -1.02
CA LEU A 43 6.33 -11.97 -2.30
C LEU A 43 6.63 -10.68 -3.07
N ILE A 44 6.75 -9.54 -2.38
CA ILE A 44 7.14 -8.27 -3.02
C ILE A 44 8.56 -8.38 -3.58
N GLN A 45 9.52 -8.89 -2.81
CA GLN A 45 10.89 -9.05 -3.27
C GLN A 45 10.98 -9.98 -4.49
N GLU A 46 10.27 -11.12 -4.44
CA GLU A 46 10.27 -12.12 -5.51
C GLU A 46 9.55 -11.63 -6.77
N LYS A 47 8.36 -11.05 -6.64
CA LYS A 47 7.50 -10.77 -7.79
C LYS A 47 7.66 -9.36 -8.35
N LEU A 48 7.97 -8.38 -7.51
CA LEU A 48 8.05 -6.98 -7.94
C LEU A 48 9.47 -6.47 -8.08
N LEU A 49 10.38 -6.87 -7.18
CA LEU A 49 11.73 -6.31 -7.08
C LEU A 49 12.84 -7.23 -7.64
N ASP A 50 12.49 -8.39 -8.21
CA ASP A 50 13.48 -9.21 -8.91
C ASP A 50 14.18 -8.38 -9.99
N PRO A 51 15.53 -8.31 -10.01
CA PRO A 51 16.26 -7.44 -10.94
C PRO A 51 16.04 -7.77 -12.41
N SER A 52 15.69 -9.01 -12.72
CA SER A 52 15.56 -9.51 -14.11
C SER A 52 14.13 -9.51 -14.63
N ALA A 53 13.15 -9.79 -13.75
CA ALA A 53 11.75 -10.04 -14.14
C ALA A 53 10.73 -9.34 -13.24
N GLY A 54 11.17 -8.52 -12.29
CA GLY A 54 10.28 -7.86 -11.33
C GLY A 54 9.26 -6.95 -12.01
N ALA A 55 8.00 -7.16 -11.65
CA ALA A 55 6.88 -6.45 -12.28
C ALA A 55 6.95 -4.92 -12.08
N PHE A 56 7.55 -4.43 -10.99
CA PHE A 56 7.76 -3.01 -10.77
C PHE A 56 8.72 -2.41 -11.82
N HIS A 57 9.86 -3.04 -12.04
CA HIS A 57 10.85 -2.54 -13.01
C HIS A 57 10.30 -2.57 -14.43
N THR A 58 9.57 -3.62 -14.75
CA THR A 58 8.93 -3.78 -16.07
C THR A 58 7.86 -2.71 -16.29
N LEU A 59 7.02 -2.43 -15.28
CA LEU A 59 6.00 -1.40 -15.33
C LEU A 59 6.60 0.00 -15.60
N LEU A 60 7.66 0.37 -14.89
CA LEU A 60 8.31 1.67 -15.11
C LEU A 60 8.84 1.80 -16.55
N LYS A 61 9.43 0.73 -17.07
CA LYS A 61 9.94 0.68 -18.44
C LYS A 61 8.81 0.79 -19.47
N ASP A 62 7.76 0.00 -19.33
CA ASP A 62 6.64 -0.06 -20.29
C ASP A 62 5.88 1.26 -20.36
N LEU A 63 5.73 1.94 -19.23
CA LEU A 63 5.08 3.25 -19.16
C LEU A 63 6.02 4.43 -19.39
N SER A 64 7.31 4.21 -19.63
CA SER A 64 8.31 5.27 -19.66
C SER A 64 8.19 6.21 -18.45
N ALA A 65 7.97 5.63 -17.29
CA ALA A 65 7.73 6.36 -16.05
C ALA A 65 9.02 7.00 -15.52
N PRO A 66 8.94 8.08 -14.72
CA PRO A 66 10.10 8.64 -14.05
C PRO A 66 10.73 7.64 -13.07
N ALA A 67 11.95 7.91 -12.64
CA ALA A 67 12.60 7.12 -11.60
C ALA A 67 11.81 7.21 -10.29
N ILE A 68 11.43 6.06 -9.75
CA ILE A 68 10.71 5.93 -8.48
C ILE A 68 11.54 5.01 -7.58
N LYS A 69 11.87 5.46 -6.39
CA LYS A 69 12.60 4.63 -5.43
C LYS A 69 11.68 3.55 -4.87
N PHE A 70 12.01 2.29 -5.12
CA PHE A 70 11.36 1.14 -4.50
C PHE A 70 12.31 -0.05 -4.51
N ASP A 71 12.88 -0.36 -3.38
CA ASP A 71 13.79 -1.48 -3.14
C ASP A 71 13.48 -2.16 -1.80
N ALA A 72 14.27 -3.14 -1.41
CA ALA A 72 14.06 -3.90 -0.18
C ALA A 72 14.04 -3.02 1.09
N SER A 73 14.75 -1.88 1.10
CA SER A 73 14.77 -0.94 2.23
C SER A 73 13.45 -0.19 2.40
N CYS A 74 12.64 -0.15 1.36
CA CYS A 74 11.32 0.48 1.35
C CYS A 74 10.22 -0.44 1.93
N ILE A 75 10.55 -1.67 2.32
CA ILE A 75 9.58 -2.63 2.85
C ILE A 75 9.79 -2.79 4.36
N ARG A 76 8.83 -2.34 5.13
CA ARG A 76 8.81 -2.49 6.58
C ARG A 76 7.91 -3.65 6.98
N VAL A 77 8.48 -4.69 7.60
CA VAL A 77 7.70 -5.80 8.15
C VAL A 77 6.97 -5.35 9.41
N LEU A 78 5.67 -5.61 9.44
CA LEU A 78 4.83 -5.41 10.62
C LEU A 78 5.29 -6.31 11.76
N LYS A 79 5.27 -5.78 12.99
CA LYS A 79 5.70 -6.49 14.20
C LYS A 79 4.65 -6.36 15.28
N THR A 80 4.61 -7.38 16.15
CA THR A 80 3.89 -7.30 17.42
C THR A 80 4.59 -6.29 18.34
N ARG A 81 3.96 -5.94 19.47
CA ARG A 81 4.55 -5.02 20.46
C ARG A 81 5.87 -5.51 21.05
N ASN A 82 6.05 -6.81 21.15
CA ASN A 82 7.29 -7.43 21.63
C ASN A 82 8.38 -7.56 20.54
N GLY A 83 8.13 -7.03 19.32
CA GLY A 83 9.08 -6.99 18.22
C GLY A 83 9.08 -8.22 17.30
N THR A 84 8.20 -9.21 17.54
CA THR A 84 8.10 -10.41 16.70
C THR A 84 7.51 -10.06 15.32
N PRO A 85 8.16 -10.44 14.21
CA PRO A 85 7.61 -10.24 12.86
C PRO A 85 6.26 -10.95 12.69
N ILE A 86 5.33 -10.26 12.04
CA ILE A 86 3.97 -10.78 11.78
C ILE A 86 3.96 -11.46 10.42
N ASN A 87 3.76 -12.77 10.41
CA ASN A 87 3.65 -13.55 9.17
C ASN A 87 2.25 -13.43 8.53
N ASP A 88 1.18 -13.39 9.36
CA ASP A 88 -0.21 -13.11 8.97
C ASP A 88 -0.93 -12.51 10.19
N LEU A 89 -2.05 -11.79 9.98
CA LEU A 89 -2.82 -11.19 11.07
C LEU A 89 -3.96 -12.13 11.48
N ARG A 90 -3.76 -12.87 12.56
CA ARG A 90 -4.72 -13.88 13.06
C ARG A 90 -5.08 -13.71 14.53
N THR A 91 -4.20 -13.11 15.32
CA THR A 91 -4.38 -12.93 16.76
C THR A 91 -4.62 -11.47 17.12
N ALA A 92 -5.19 -11.22 18.31
CA ALA A 92 -5.39 -9.87 18.81
C ALA A 92 -4.06 -9.11 18.98
N GLU A 93 -2.98 -9.81 19.39
CA GLU A 93 -1.65 -9.23 19.54
C GLU A 93 -1.09 -8.76 18.18
N GLU A 94 -1.19 -9.59 17.14
CA GLU A 94 -0.75 -9.24 15.79
C GLU A 94 -1.56 -8.07 15.21
N LEU A 95 -2.87 -8.07 15.41
CA LEU A 95 -3.75 -6.98 14.99
C LEU A 95 -3.38 -5.67 15.67
N THR A 96 -3.15 -5.71 16.99
CA THR A 96 -2.77 -4.52 17.75
C THR A 96 -1.40 -4.00 17.31
N GLY A 97 -0.41 -4.88 17.17
CA GLY A 97 0.94 -4.51 16.70
C GLY A 97 0.93 -3.92 15.29
N ALA A 98 0.16 -4.50 14.38
CA ALA A 98 -0.02 -3.96 13.03
C ALA A 98 -0.67 -2.58 13.07
N GLY A 99 -1.72 -2.38 13.88
CA GLY A 99 -2.39 -1.10 14.07
C GLY A 99 -1.43 -0.02 14.59
N ASP A 100 -0.67 -0.33 15.64
CA ASP A 100 0.35 0.56 16.21
C ASP A 100 1.40 0.96 15.15
N CYS A 101 1.87 -0.01 14.35
CA CYS A 101 2.86 0.23 13.31
C CYS A 101 2.30 1.14 12.20
N ILE A 102 1.12 0.84 11.68
CA ILE A 102 0.47 1.62 10.60
C ILE A 102 0.24 3.06 11.06
N LEU A 103 -0.31 3.23 12.27
CA LEU A 103 -0.58 4.54 12.86
C LEU A 103 0.70 5.38 12.97
N ASN A 104 1.76 4.81 13.55
CA ASN A 104 3.03 5.49 13.77
C ASN A 104 3.73 5.86 12.45
N VAL A 105 3.66 5.00 11.44
CA VAL A 105 4.27 5.29 10.13
C VAL A 105 3.53 6.42 9.42
N ILE A 106 2.21 6.39 9.38
CA ILE A 106 1.43 7.46 8.75
C ILE A 106 1.69 8.79 9.49
N ARG A 107 1.66 8.79 10.82
CA ARG A 107 2.00 9.97 11.62
C ARG A 107 3.41 10.50 11.30
N SER A 108 4.40 9.62 11.17
CA SER A 108 5.78 10.04 10.87
C SER A 108 5.91 10.74 9.52
N TYR A 109 5.18 10.29 8.48
CA TYR A 109 5.17 10.95 7.18
C TYR A 109 4.37 12.24 7.19
N THR A 110 3.21 12.27 7.85
CA THR A 110 2.39 13.49 7.94
C THR A 110 3.01 14.58 8.81
N ASN A 111 4.01 14.26 9.62
CA ASN A 111 4.82 15.25 10.37
C ASN A 111 5.97 15.87 9.56
N GLN A 112 6.25 15.35 8.36
CA GLN A 112 7.28 15.91 7.48
C GLN A 112 6.65 16.97 6.57
N PRO A 113 7.01 18.25 6.70
CA PRO A 113 6.35 19.34 5.96
C PRO A 113 6.51 19.18 4.43
N ASP A 114 7.66 18.67 3.99
CA ASP A 114 7.99 18.50 2.57
C ASP A 114 7.51 17.15 1.99
N CYS A 115 6.78 16.34 2.77
CA CYS A 115 6.21 15.08 2.34
C CYS A 115 4.74 15.30 1.90
N GLU A 116 4.37 14.77 0.75
CA GLU A 116 2.98 14.58 0.31
C GLU A 116 2.72 13.08 0.30
N LEU A 117 1.75 12.63 1.08
CA LEU A 117 1.47 11.21 1.32
C LEU A 117 0.22 10.76 0.57
N HIS A 118 0.36 9.71 -0.23
CA HIS A 118 -0.77 8.97 -0.79
C HIS A 118 -0.83 7.58 -0.19
N VAL A 119 -1.93 7.22 0.45
CA VAL A 119 -2.10 5.91 1.10
C VAL A 119 -3.01 5.02 0.26
N SER A 120 -2.48 3.87 -0.18
CA SER A 120 -3.30 2.80 -0.78
C SER A 120 -3.77 1.84 0.30
N MET A 121 -5.10 1.70 0.45
CA MET A 121 -5.70 0.82 1.45
C MET A 121 -6.09 -0.57 0.92
N SER A 122 -5.71 -0.90 -0.33
CA SER A 122 -6.23 -2.06 -1.07
C SER A 122 -5.63 -3.40 -0.67
N GLY A 123 -4.53 -3.41 0.06
CA GLY A 123 -3.80 -4.65 0.36
C GLY A 123 -3.96 -5.15 1.80
N GLY A 124 -3.50 -6.37 2.01
CA GLY A 124 -3.48 -6.98 3.33
C GLY A 124 -4.84 -7.45 3.84
N ARG A 125 -4.94 -7.63 5.15
CA ARG A 125 -6.22 -7.92 5.82
C ARG A 125 -7.08 -6.65 5.89
N LYS A 126 -8.39 -6.79 5.89
CA LYS A 126 -9.35 -5.67 5.98
C LYS A 126 -9.03 -4.69 7.13
N THR A 127 -8.54 -5.22 8.25
CA THR A 127 -8.13 -4.42 9.41
C THR A 127 -6.93 -3.52 9.13
N MET A 128 -6.01 -3.88 8.24
CA MET A 128 -4.89 -3.02 7.87
C MET A 128 -5.38 -1.76 7.13
N GLY A 129 -6.29 -1.94 6.18
CA GLY A 129 -6.95 -0.81 5.49
C GLY A 129 -7.74 0.07 6.46
N PHE A 130 -8.47 -0.54 7.41
CA PHE A 130 -9.17 0.20 8.46
C PHE A 130 -8.21 1.06 9.29
N TYR A 131 -7.09 0.50 9.78
CA TYR A 131 -6.09 1.26 10.54
C TYR A 131 -5.44 2.37 9.72
N ALA A 132 -5.20 2.13 8.43
CA ALA A 132 -4.68 3.17 7.54
C ALA A 132 -5.66 4.34 7.39
N GLY A 133 -6.95 4.07 7.15
CA GLY A 133 -8.00 5.08 7.08
C GLY A 133 -8.20 5.82 8.41
N TYR A 134 -8.13 5.10 9.52
CA TYR A 134 -8.20 5.69 10.86
C TYR A 134 -7.00 6.63 11.12
N ALA A 135 -5.79 6.22 10.77
CA ALA A 135 -4.59 7.04 10.91
C ALA A 135 -4.64 8.28 10.00
N MET A 136 -5.14 8.14 8.76
CA MET A 136 -5.33 9.29 7.86
C MET A 136 -6.36 10.27 8.39
N THR A 137 -7.43 9.80 9.02
CA THR A 137 -8.42 10.65 9.69
C THR A 137 -7.80 11.45 10.84
N LEU A 138 -6.93 10.83 11.62
CA LEU A 138 -6.28 11.48 12.77
C LEU A 138 -5.15 12.43 12.34
N PHE A 139 -4.28 12.00 11.45
CA PHE A 139 -3.00 12.67 11.19
C PHE A 139 -2.89 13.30 9.79
N GLY A 140 -3.79 12.96 8.87
CA GLY A 140 -3.77 13.45 7.50
C GLY A 140 -3.89 14.96 7.40
N ARG A 141 -3.30 15.50 6.33
CA ARG A 141 -3.27 16.93 6.00
C ARG A 141 -4.06 17.16 4.70
N PRO A 142 -4.41 18.41 4.37
CA PRO A 142 -5.11 18.72 3.12
C PRO A 142 -4.35 18.31 1.84
N CYS A 143 -3.02 18.18 1.90
CA CYS A 143 -2.18 17.72 0.78
C CYS A 143 -2.12 16.19 0.67
N ASP A 144 -2.52 15.46 1.70
CA ASP A 144 -2.46 14.00 1.72
C ASP A 144 -3.72 13.40 1.09
N SER A 145 -3.61 12.20 0.54
CA SER A 145 -4.70 11.51 -0.15
C SER A 145 -4.74 10.03 0.17
N MET A 146 -5.89 9.41 -0.07
CA MET A 146 -6.07 7.97 0.12
C MET A 146 -6.90 7.40 -1.01
N SER A 147 -6.55 6.18 -1.46
CA SER A 147 -7.28 5.49 -2.51
C SER A 147 -7.48 4.01 -2.24
N HIS A 148 -8.43 3.46 -2.98
CA HIS A 148 -8.66 2.03 -3.13
C HIS A 148 -8.57 1.67 -4.60
N ILE A 149 -7.78 0.65 -4.94
CA ILE A 149 -7.67 0.11 -6.29
C ILE A 149 -8.58 -1.10 -6.44
N LEU A 150 -9.30 -1.16 -7.53
CA LEU A 150 -10.09 -2.32 -7.97
C LEU A 150 -9.71 -2.65 -9.41
N ILE A 151 -9.81 -3.91 -9.74
CA ILE A 151 -9.66 -4.44 -11.09
C ILE A 151 -10.88 -5.27 -11.46
N ASP A 152 -11.06 -5.57 -12.74
CA ASP A 152 -12.15 -6.44 -13.17
C ASP A 152 -12.08 -7.80 -12.49
N ALA A 153 -13.23 -8.31 -12.07
CA ALA A 153 -13.37 -9.51 -11.25
C ALA A 153 -12.72 -10.76 -11.85
N ASP A 154 -12.67 -10.86 -13.18
CA ASP A 154 -12.04 -11.98 -13.89
C ASP A 154 -10.52 -12.02 -13.68
N PHE A 155 -9.92 -10.89 -13.37
CA PHE A 155 -8.48 -10.74 -13.12
C PHE A 155 -8.11 -10.79 -11.64
N GLU A 156 -9.08 -10.64 -10.74
CA GLU A 156 -8.85 -10.81 -9.32
C GLU A 156 -8.27 -12.21 -9.03
N PHE A 157 -7.25 -12.25 -8.19
CA PHE A 157 -6.58 -13.48 -7.77
C PHE A 157 -5.80 -14.24 -8.87
N ILE A 158 -5.56 -13.62 -10.05
CA ILE A 158 -4.61 -14.17 -11.03
C ILE A 158 -3.19 -13.85 -10.53
N PRO A 159 -2.37 -14.86 -10.18
CA PRO A 159 -1.08 -14.63 -9.52
C PRO A 159 -0.08 -13.81 -10.34
N ASP A 160 -0.20 -13.87 -11.67
CA ASP A 160 0.75 -13.25 -12.61
C ASP A 160 0.14 -12.04 -13.34
N PHE A 161 -0.98 -11.52 -12.88
CA PHE A 161 -1.50 -10.23 -13.31
C PHE A 161 -0.95 -9.13 -12.40
N PHE A 162 -0.28 -8.13 -12.97
CA PHE A 162 0.31 -6.99 -12.25
C PHE A 162 -0.17 -5.64 -12.76
N TYR A 163 -0.48 -5.51 -14.04
CA TYR A 163 -1.05 -4.32 -14.68
C TYR A 163 -1.46 -4.65 -16.13
N PRO A 164 -2.37 -3.89 -16.76
CA PRO A 164 -2.91 -4.24 -18.08
C PRO A 164 -1.90 -4.32 -19.21
N GLU A 165 -0.89 -3.47 -19.21
CA GLU A 165 0.10 -3.36 -20.30
C GLU A 165 1.34 -4.25 -20.08
N GLN A 166 1.30 -5.19 -19.13
CA GLN A 166 2.41 -6.09 -18.83
C GLN A 166 2.81 -6.94 -20.06
N PRO A 167 4.11 -7.34 -20.18
CA PRO A 167 4.61 -8.11 -21.32
C PRO A 167 3.91 -9.46 -21.50
N GLN A 168 3.59 -10.14 -20.41
CA GLN A 168 2.81 -11.37 -20.44
C GLN A 168 1.35 -11.04 -20.71
N LYS A 169 1.00 -11.03 -21.97
CA LYS A 169 -0.32 -10.55 -22.43
C LYS A 169 -1.44 -11.55 -22.23
N THR A 170 -1.13 -12.85 -22.15
CA THR A 170 -2.11 -13.94 -22.05
C THR A 170 -1.98 -14.59 -20.66
N LEU A 171 -3.09 -14.66 -19.96
CA LEU A 171 -3.20 -15.15 -18.59
C LEU A 171 -4.21 -16.28 -18.51
N ASN A 172 -3.97 -17.22 -17.61
CA ASN A 172 -4.90 -18.29 -17.31
C ASN A 172 -5.89 -17.82 -16.24
N GLY A 173 -7.09 -17.49 -16.64
CA GLY A 173 -8.18 -17.15 -15.74
C GLY A 173 -8.78 -18.38 -15.05
N ARG A 174 -9.78 -18.15 -14.23
CA ARG A 174 -10.54 -19.23 -13.58
C ARG A 174 -11.24 -20.11 -14.64
N ASN A 175 -11.38 -21.39 -14.33
CA ASN A 175 -12.07 -22.38 -15.20
C ASN A 175 -11.45 -22.56 -16.60
N GLY A 176 -10.14 -22.31 -16.75
CA GLY A 176 -9.43 -22.49 -18.01
C GLY A 176 -9.72 -21.43 -19.06
N VAL A 177 -10.37 -20.34 -18.70
CA VAL A 177 -10.60 -19.20 -19.60
C VAL A 177 -9.27 -18.47 -19.82
N THR A 178 -8.95 -18.20 -21.08
CA THR A 178 -7.79 -17.41 -21.46
C THR A 178 -8.16 -15.92 -21.45
N LEU A 179 -7.43 -15.12 -20.68
CA LEU A 179 -7.62 -13.68 -20.54
C LEU A 179 -6.46 -12.90 -21.17
N GLN A 180 -6.78 -11.76 -21.76
CA GLN A 180 -5.78 -10.82 -22.24
C GLN A 180 -5.59 -9.71 -21.22
N ALA A 181 -4.37 -9.54 -20.68
CA ALA A 181 -4.09 -8.56 -19.62
C ALA A 181 -4.56 -7.15 -19.98
N LYS A 182 -4.40 -6.73 -21.23
CA LYS A 182 -4.82 -5.40 -21.72
C LYS A 182 -6.32 -5.11 -21.65
N ASN A 183 -7.14 -6.15 -21.49
CA ASN A 183 -8.60 -6.00 -21.38
C ASN A 183 -9.06 -5.77 -19.95
N CYS A 184 -8.14 -5.80 -18.98
CA CYS A 184 -8.48 -5.54 -17.58
C CYS A 184 -8.75 -4.06 -17.35
N GLY A 185 -9.92 -3.74 -16.86
CA GLY A 185 -10.22 -2.43 -16.26
C GLY A 185 -9.51 -2.29 -14.93
N VAL A 186 -8.92 -1.11 -14.70
CA VAL A 186 -8.26 -0.75 -13.43
C VAL A 186 -8.89 0.54 -12.94
N TYR A 187 -9.43 0.52 -11.73
CA TYR A 187 -10.27 1.59 -11.19
C TYR A 187 -9.67 2.11 -9.87
N LEU A 188 -9.05 3.28 -9.90
CA LEU A 188 -8.56 3.97 -8.72
C LEU A 188 -9.66 4.84 -8.14
N THR A 189 -10.13 4.51 -6.96
CA THR A 189 -11.18 5.27 -6.29
C THR A 189 -10.60 6.06 -5.13
N SER A 190 -10.79 7.38 -5.13
CA SER A 190 -10.44 8.22 -3.99
C SER A 190 -11.31 7.87 -2.79
N VAL A 191 -10.68 7.69 -1.64
CA VAL A 191 -11.36 7.41 -0.37
C VAL A 191 -11.26 8.66 0.50
N PRO A 192 -12.37 9.36 0.76
CA PRO A 192 -12.36 10.55 1.59
C PRO A 192 -12.14 10.20 3.06
N PHE A 193 -11.48 11.08 3.78
CA PHE A 193 -11.28 10.98 5.23
C PHE A 193 -11.46 12.36 5.89
N LEU A 194 -11.83 12.36 7.16
CA LEU A 194 -11.96 13.59 7.92
C LEU A 194 -10.59 14.11 8.37
N LEU A 195 -10.41 15.42 8.38
CA LEU A 195 -9.18 16.06 8.84
C LEU A 195 -9.35 16.46 10.32
N LEU A 196 -9.01 15.55 11.23
CA LEU A 196 -9.10 15.77 12.67
C LEU A 196 -7.79 16.27 13.30
N ARG A 197 -6.69 16.32 12.54
CA ARG A 197 -5.36 16.69 13.02
C ARG A 197 -5.34 17.96 13.87
N SER A 198 -6.04 19.01 13.46
CA SER A 198 -6.11 20.29 14.17
C SER A 198 -6.90 20.24 15.49
N LYS A 199 -7.55 19.13 15.79
CA LYS A 199 -8.32 18.89 17.02
C LYS A 199 -7.56 18.02 18.02
N LEU A 200 -6.43 17.44 17.62
CA LEU A 200 -5.65 16.56 18.47
C LEU A 200 -4.71 17.37 19.38
N ASP A 201 -4.45 16.83 20.57
CA ASP A 201 -3.38 17.31 21.45
C ASP A 201 -2.03 17.13 20.74
N GLU A 202 -1.12 18.11 20.88
CA GLU A 202 0.19 18.10 20.24
C GLU A 202 1.00 16.85 20.56
N ARG A 203 0.86 16.31 21.76
CA ARG A 203 1.51 15.04 22.16
C ARG A 203 1.09 13.85 21.29
N LEU A 204 -0.16 13.82 20.83
CA LEU A 204 -0.63 12.76 19.92
C LEU A 204 0.00 12.87 18.53
N LEU A 205 0.45 14.05 18.16
CA LEU A 205 1.11 14.28 16.88
C LEU A 205 2.61 13.95 16.94
N THR A 206 3.27 14.18 18.07
CA THR A 206 4.74 14.08 18.19
C THR A 206 5.22 12.74 18.74
N ASP A 207 4.54 12.20 19.73
CA ASP A 207 5.01 11.03 20.45
C ASP A 207 4.64 9.71 19.76
N THR A 208 5.53 8.74 19.83
CA THR A 208 5.22 7.36 19.42
C THR A 208 4.28 6.75 20.44
N MET A 209 3.02 6.58 20.05
CA MET A 209 1.98 6.06 20.94
C MET A 209 1.34 4.81 20.36
N SER A 210 0.83 3.96 21.26
CA SER A 210 -0.01 2.84 20.84
C SER A 210 -1.40 3.34 20.39
N LEU A 211 -2.04 2.57 19.54
CA LEU A 211 -3.41 2.83 19.12
C LEU A 211 -4.35 2.98 20.33
N ALA A 212 -4.20 2.12 21.35
CA ALA A 212 -4.98 2.19 22.57
C ALA A 212 -4.77 3.53 23.32
N ALA A 213 -3.55 4.03 23.39
CA ALA A 213 -3.25 5.31 24.02
C ALA A 213 -3.91 6.48 23.26
N VAL A 214 -3.92 6.43 21.93
CA VAL A 214 -4.58 7.44 21.08
C VAL A 214 -6.10 7.44 21.24
N ILE A 215 -6.71 6.26 21.44
CA ILE A 215 -8.16 6.13 21.63
C ILE A 215 -8.61 6.69 23.00
N HIS A 216 -7.76 6.63 24.01
CA HIS A 216 -8.09 7.05 25.38
C HIS A 216 -7.57 8.45 25.74
N ALA A 217 -6.97 9.17 24.80
CA ALA A 217 -6.49 10.54 24.95
C ALA A 217 -7.54 11.56 24.55
#